data_3529759df51502e29140011bbc67cc7d
#
_entry.id   3529759df51502e29140011bbc67cc7d
#
_cell.length_a   1.000
_cell.length_b   1.000
_cell.length_c   1.000
_cell.angle_alpha   90.00
_cell.angle_beta   90.00
_cell.angle_gamma   90.00
#
_symmetry.space_group_name_H-M   'P 1'
#
loop_
_entity.id
_entity.type
_entity.pdbx_description
1 polymer ?
#
loop_
_entity_poly.entity_id
_entity_poly.type
_entity_poly.pdbx_seq_one_letter_code
_entity_poly.pdbx_strand_id
1 'polypeptide(L)'
;MSELKATPGPWQRSLSKESGGSFIEHIDSQYVSHIVAFVHASHGMFDPPIPTKEDKANAHLIAAAPELYEALVALMDLESRDR
;
A
#
# COMPACT_ATOMS: atom_id res chain seq x y z
N MET A 1 15.88 -16.72 6.20
CA MET A 1 15.02 -15.56 6.06
C MET A 1 13.74 -15.90 5.34
N SER A 2 12.69 -15.38 5.82
CA SER A 2 11.38 -15.72 5.26
C SER A 2 11.23 -15.17 3.85
N GLU A 3 10.63 -15.99 3.01
CA GLU A 3 10.27 -15.62 1.67
C GLU A 3 8.78 -15.24 1.67
N LEU A 4 8.48 -13.97 1.46
CA LEU A 4 7.11 -13.51 1.43
C LEU A 4 6.58 -13.61 0.00
N LYS A 5 5.53 -14.41 -0.19
CA LYS A 5 4.95 -14.61 -1.51
C LYS A 5 3.80 -13.66 -1.81
N ALA A 6 3.91 -12.45 -1.31
CA ALA A 6 2.96 -11.39 -1.61
C ALA A 6 3.40 -10.65 -2.87
N THR A 7 2.49 -9.84 -3.41
CA THR A 7 2.83 -8.98 -4.54
C THR A 7 4.05 -8.14 -4.19
N PRO A 8 5.10 -8.18 -5.01
CA PRO A 8 6.31 -7.41 -4.69
C PRO A 8 6.06 -5.91 -4.77
N GLY A 9 6.86 -5.17 -4.00
CA GLY A 9 6.86 -3.72 -4.07
C GLY A 9 7.68 -3.24 -5.25
N PRO A 10 7.69 -1.94 -5.47
CA PRO A 10 6.93 -0.96 -4.70
C PRO A 10 5.44 -0.97 -5.02
N TRP A 11 4.64 -0.56 -4.06
CA TRP A 11 3.20 -0.34 -4.26
C TRP A 11 2.96 1.16 -4.34
N GLN A 12 1.97 1.55 -5.12
CA GLN A 12 1.65 2.97 -5.26
C GLN A 12 0.16 3.20 -5.10
N ARG A 13 -0.19 4.42 -4.77
CA ARG A 13 -1.56 4.84 -4.58
C ARG A 13 -2.10 5.49 -5.84
N SER A 14 -3.31 5.11 -6.23
CA SER A 14 -4.00 5.73 -7.35
C SER A 14 -5.41 6.10 -6.90
N LEU A 15 -5.78 7.35 -7.06
CA LEU A 15 -7.08 7.84 -6.62
C LEU A 15 -8.17 7.42 -7.60
N SER A 16 -9.27 6.87 -7.05
CA SER A 16 -10.46 6.58 -7.84
C SER A 16 -11.33 7.83 -7.87
N LYS A 17 -11.53 8.38 -9.04
CA LYS A 17 -12.36 9.57 -9.20
C LYS A 17 -13.84 9.27 -8.99
N GLU A 18 -14.25 8.05 -9.19
CA GLU A 18 -15.66 7.67 -9.08
C GLU A 18 -16.10 7.45 -7.65
N SER A 19 -15.25 6.84 -6.84
CA SER A 19 -15.61 6.45 -5.48
C SER A 19 -14.94 7.30 -4.40
N GLY A 20 -13.94 8.11 -4.77
CA GLY A 20 -13.16 8.85 -3.77
C GLY A 20 -12.17 8.01 -3.00
N GLY A 21 -12.13 6.70 -3.25
CA GLY A 21 -11.19 5.81 -2.60
C GLY A 21 -9.86 5.76 -3.31
N SER A 22 -8.97 4.93 -2.81
CA SER A 22 -7.64 4.77 -3.38
C SER A 22 -7.36 3.31 -3.71
N PHE A 23 -6.86 3.07 -4.91
CA PHE A 23 -6.30 1.76 -5.26
C PHE A 23 -4.85 1.73 -4.84
N ILE A 24 -4.44 0.62 -4.25
CA ILE A 24 -3.03 0.33 -3.97
C ILE A 24 -2.61 -0.71 -4.99
N GLU A 25 -1.64 -0.38 -5.80
CA GLU A 25 -1.29 -1.21 -6.95
C GLU A 25 0.21 -1.34 -7.14
N HIS A 26 0.59 -2.41 -7.80
CA HIS A 26 1.96 -2.63 -8.26
C HIS A 26 1.94 -2.63 -9.79
N ILE A 27 2.78 -1.81 -10.39
CA ILE A 27 2.96 -1.79 -11.85
C ILE A 27 4.19 -2.63 -12.16
N ASP A 28 4.00 -3.70 -12.91
CA ASP A 28 5.11 -4.59 -13.24
C ASP A 28 5.96 -4.05 -14.39
N SER A 29 6.99 -4.80 -14.78
CA SER A 29 7.92 -4.37 -15.83
C SER A 29 7.27 -4.25 -17.22
N GLN A 30 6.09 -4.82 -17.37
CA GLN A 30 5.33 -4.73 -18.60
C GLN A 30 4.22 -3.69 -18.52
N TYR A 31 4.25 -2.86 -17.48
CA TYR A 31 3.27 -1.79 -17.23
C TYR A 31 1.87 -2.31 -17.00
N VAL A 32 1.75 -3.53 -16.49
CA VAL A 32 0.45 -4.08 -16.10
C VAL A 32 0.22 -3.79 -14.63
N SER A 33 -0.94 -3.22 -14.34
CA SER A 33 -1.33 -2.90 -12.96
C SER A 33 -1.89 -4.13 -12.27
N HIS A 34 -1.39 -4.38 -11.07
CA HIS A 34 -1.89 -5.43 -10.19
C HIS A 34 -2.47 -4.77 -8.94
N ILE A 35 -3.78 -4.83 -8.78
CA ILE A 35 -4.43 -4.20 -7.64
C ILE A 35 -4.25 -5.08 -6.42
N VAL A 36 -3.65 -4.50 -5.38
CA VAL A 36 -3.36 -5.20 -4.13
C VAL A 36 -4.46 -4.96 -3.12
N ALA A 37 -4.96 -3.74 -3.05
CA ALA A 37 -5.94 -3.35 -2.06
C ALA A 37 -6.73 -2.14 -2.54
N PHE A 38 -7.86 -1.89 -1.90
CA PHE A 38 -8.65 -0.70 -2.15
C PHE A 38 -9.02 -0.08 -0.81
N VAL A 39 -8.76 1.22 -0.67
CA VAL A 39 -9.08 1.97 0.54
C VAL A 39 -10.29 2.83 0.25
N HIS A 40 -11.40 2.52 0.90
CA HIS A 40 -12.65 3.26 0.71
C HIS A 40 -12.56 4.67 1.28
N ALA A 41 -13.31 5.59 0.68
CA ALA A 41 -13.54 6.88 1.30
C ALA A 41 -14.50 6.68 2.47
N SER A 42 -14.16 7.25 3.63
CA SER A 42 -14.93 7.03 4.86
C SER A 42 -16.30 7.69 4.85
N HIS A 43 -16.49 8.74 4.05
CA HIS A 43 -17.71 9.51 4.04
C HIS A 43 -18.43 9.35 2.71
N GLY A 44 -19.50 8.55 2.74
CA GLY A 44 -20.34 8.34 1.57
C GLY A 44 -21.46 9.36 1.42
N MET A 45 -21.39 10.48 2.15
CA MET A 45 -22.43 11.51 2.12
C MET A 45 -22.37 12.40 0.89
N PHE A 46 -21.25 12.36 0.19
CA PHE A 46 -21.03 13.16 -1.00
C PHE A 46 -21.11 12.29 -2.25
N ASP A 47 -21.49 12.87 -3.35
CA ASP A 47 -21.56 12.18 -4.63
C ASP A 47 -20.76 12.97 -5.67
N PRO A 48 -19.53 12.54 -6.02
CA PRO A 48 -18.85 11.36 -5.48
C PRO A 48 -18.32 11.56 -4.06
N PRO A 49 -18.06 10.50 -3.32
CA PRO A 49 -17.49 10.60 -1.98
C PRO A 49 -16.12 11.30 -2.00
N ILE A 50 -15.88 12.08 -0.95
CA ILE A 50 -14.64 12.82 -0.83
C ILE A 50 -13.77 12.16 0.24
N PRO A 51 -12.52 11.77 -0.07
CA PRO A 51 -11.66 11.14 0.92
C PRO A 51 -11.23 12.15 1.98
N THR A 52 -11.21 11.71 3.22
CA THR A 52 -10.72 12.53 4.34
C THR A 52 -9.19 12.46 4.39
N LYS A 53 -8.60 13.31 5.24
CA LYS A 53 -7.16 13.24 5.47
C LYS A 53 -6.74 11.87 6.02
N GLU A 54 -7.59 11.31 6.88
CA GLU A 54 -7.32 9.98 7.44
C GLU A 54 -7.35 8.90 6.36
N ASP A 55 -8.32 8.98 5.43
CA ASP A 55 -8.39 8.03 4.33
C ASP A 55 -7.12 8.06 3.50
N LYS A 56 -6.63 9.24 3.19
CA LYS A 56 -5.40 9.41 2.41
C LYS A 56 -4.18 8.90 3.17
N ALA A 57 -4.10 9.19 4.46
CA ALA A 57 -3.00 8.72 5.29
C ALA A 57 -2.98 7.19 5.36
N ASN A 58 -4.15 6.58 5.51
CA ASN A 58 -4.26 5.12 5.53
C ASN A 58 -3.80 4.51 4.22
N ALA A 59 -4.18 5.12 3.10
CA ALA A 59 -3.76 4.64 1.79
C ALA A 59 -2.24 4.73 1.61
N HIS A 60 -1.63 5.81 2.05
CA HIS A 60 -0.18 5.97 1.99
C HIS A 60 0.54 4.94 2.87
N LEU A 61 0.00 4.68 4.05
CA LEU A 61 0.57 3.70 4.96
C LEU A 61 0.53 2.29 4.35
N ILE A 62 -0.59 1.93 3.76
CA ILE A 62 -0.73 0.64 3.10
C ILE A 62 0.24 0.53 1.92
N ALA A 63 0.36 1.59 1.13
CA ALA A 63 1.26 1.60 -0.02
C ALA A 63 2.72 1.45 0.39
N ALA A 64 3.08 1.85 1.61
CA ALA A 64 4.43 1.73 2.14
C ALA A 64 4.73 0.36 2.75
N ALA A 65 3.75 -0.55 2.77
CA ALA A 65 3.91 -1.84 3.46
C ALA A 65 5.10 -2.67 2.96
N PRO A 66 5.39 -2.77 1.65
CA PRO A 66 6.54 -3.56 1.23
C PRO A 66 7.87 -3.05 1.79
N GLU A 67 8.08 -1.74 1.77
CA GLU A 67 9.30 -1.13 2.29
C GLU A 67 9.40 -1.26 3.80
N LEU A 68 8.26 -1.13 4.50
CA LEU A 68 8.22 -1.32 5.94
C LEU A 68 8.56 -2.76 6.33
N TYR A 69 8.04 -3.72 5.58
CA TYR A 69 8.33 -5.13 5.80
C TYR A 69 9.82 -5.41 5.58
N GLU A 70 10.38 -4.89 4.49
CA GLU A 70 11.79 -5.09 4.19
C GLU A 70 12.70 -4.46 5.25
N ALA A 71 12.33 -3.28 5.72
CA ALA A 71 13.09 -2.61 6.77
C ALA A 71 13.06 -3.42 8.07
N LEU A 72 11.89 -3.98 8.40
CA LEU A 72 11.75 -4.80 9.60
C LEU A 72 12.60 -6.07 9.50
N VAL A 73 12.57 -6.72 8.36
CA VAL A 73 13.35 -7.92 8.11
C VAL A 73 14.85 -7.62 8.23
N ALA A 74 15.30 -6.51 7.66
CA ALA A 74 16.69 -6.10 7.73
C ALA A 74 17.13 -5.86 9.18
N LEU A 75 16.24 -5.24 9.98
CA LEU A 75 16.51 -4.99 11.39
C LEU A 75 16.62 -6.29 12.17
N MET A 76 15.75 -7.24 11.90
CA MET A 76 15.79 -8.55 12.55
C MET A 76 17.05 -9.32 12.20
N ASP A 77 17.49 -9.26 10.96
CA ASP A 77 18.72 -9.90 10.53
C ASP A 77 19.94 -9.29 11.22
N LEU A 78 19.95 -7.97 11.34
CA LEU A 78 21.05 -7.28 12.00
C LEU A 78 21.12 -7.66 13.49
N GLU A 79 20.00 -7.73 14.16
CA GLU A 79 19.92 -8.12 15.55
C GLU A 79 20.40 -9.56 15.75
N SER A 80 20.05 -10.42 14.80
CA SER A 80 20.47 -11.81 14.82
C SER A 80 21.97 -11.97 14.71
N ARG A 81 22.63 -11.09 13.95
CA ARG A 81 24.09 -11.14 13.74
C ARG A 81 24.89 -10.74 14.96
N ASP A 82 24.32 -9.94 15.81
CA ASP A 82 24.99 -9.43 17.00
C ASP A 82 25.07 -10.46 18.14
N ARG A 83 24.54 -11.64 17.93
CA ARG A 83 24.52 -12.69 18.95
C ARG A 83 25.54 -13.80 18.71
#